data_27573f1e517ea316ff13272d6977f683
#
_entry.id   27573f1e517ea316ff13272d6977f683
#
_cell.length_a   1.000
_cell.length_b   1.000
_cell.length_c   1.000
_cell.angle_alpha   90.00
_cell.angle_beta   90.00
_cell.angle_gamma   90.00
#
_symmetry.space_group_name_H-M   'P 1'
#
loop_
_entity.id
_entity.type
_entity.pdbx_description
1 polymer ?
#
loop_
_entity_poly.entity_id
_entity_poly.type
_entity_poly.pdbx_seq_one_letter_code
_entity_poly.pdbx_strand_id
1 'polypeptide(L)'
;MIRKNRPEPDDFNRPFQELLNTYCFNDIWNRPGLSRRERSFLCIAMLSAQNRSTELRTHVGAALNNGISKQEIQEIFLQIAVYCGVPAGVEGFRIATDVFKERGI
;
A
#
# COMPACT_ATOMS: atom_id res chain seq x y z
N MET A 1 -10.50 -0.71 6.11
CA MET A 1 -10.00 0.58 5.64
C MET A 1 -8.58 0.80 6.13
N ILE A 2 -7.72 1.43 5.35
CA ILE A 2 -6.32 1.62 5.69
C ILE A 2 -6.18 2.87 6.55
N ARG A 3 -5.95 2.72 7.86
CA ARG A 3 -5.84 3.83 8.81
C ARG A 3 -4.57 3.82 9.65
N LYS A 4 -3.73 2.78 9.53
CA LYS A 4 -2.64 2.52 10.46
C LYS A 4 -1.69 3.69 10.66
N ASN A 5 -1.36 4.44 9.61
CA ASN A 5 -0.40 5.53 9.65
C ASN A 5 -1.04 6.92 9.56
N ARG A 6 -2.35 6.99 9.77
CA ARG A 6 -3.07 8.26 9.74
C ARG A 6 -3.12 8.83 11.15
N PRO A 7 -2.98 10.17 11.30
CA PRO A 7 -3.17 10.82 12.59
C PRO A 7 -4.56 10.56 13.15
N GLU A 8 -4.70 10.54 14.48
CA GLU A 8 -6.01 10.48 15.10
C GLU A 8 -6.84 11.71 14.68
N PRO A 9 -8.14 11.52 14.37
CA PRO A 9 -8.98 12.65 14.00
C PRO A 9 -9.07 13.71 15.12
N ASP A 10 -8.88 14.98 14.75
CA ASP A 10 -9.03 16.12 15.62
C ASP A 10 -9.59 17.30 14.82
N ASP A 11 -9.76 18.46 15.46
CA ASP A 11 -10.33 19.62 14.76
C ASP A 11 -9.45 20.13 13.63
N PHE A 12 -8.14 19.98 13.75
CA PHE A 12 -7.21 20.43 12.72
C PHE A 12 -7.28 19.55 11.48
N ASN A 13 -7.22 18.23 11.65
CA ASN A 13 -7.10 17.31 10.53
C ASN A 13 -8.44 16.74 10.04
N ARG A 14 -9.56 17.03 10.70
CA ARG A 14 -10.87 16.48 10.34
C ARG A 14 -11.26 16.71 8.88
N PRO A 15 -11.12 17.94 8.33
CA PRO A 15 -11.47 18.14 6.91
C PRO A 15 -10.69 17.23 5.97
N PHE A 16 -9.41 16.97 6.26
CA PHE A 16 -8.58 16.08 5.49
C PHE A 16 -9.02 14.62 5.65
N GLN A 17 -9.31 14.20 6.89
CA GLN A 17 -9.79 12.85 7.15
C GLN A 17 -11.13 12.58 6.43
N GLU A 18 -12.04 13.55 6.45
CA GLU A 18 -13.31 13.44 5.74
C GLU A 18 -13.11 13.34 4.24
N LEU A 19 -12.21 14.13 3.67
CA LEU A 19 -11.86 14.07 2.26
C LEU A 19 -11.33 12.68 1.89
N LEU A 20 -10.40 12.12 2.67
CA LEU A 20 -9.86 10.78 2.44
C LEU A 20 -10.96 9.72 2.48
N ASN A 21 -11.82 9.78 3.50
CA ASN A 21 -12.90 8.80 3.63
C ASN A 21 -13.88 8.87 2.47
N THR A 22 -14.19 10.08 2.00
CA THR A 22 -15.19 10.29 0.95
C THR A 22 -14.63 9.94 -0.43
N TYR A 23 -13.59 10.64 -0.87
CA TYR A 23 -13.18 10.48 -2.27
C TYR A 23 -12.23 9.31 -2.49
N CYS A 24 -11.31 9.07 -1.56
CA CYS A 24 -10.32 8.02 -1.74
C CYS A 24 -10.91 6.64 -1.41
N PHE A 25 -11.29 6.44 -0.16
CA PHE A 25 -11.67 5.10 0.28
C PHE A 25 -13.09 4.73 -0.10
N ASN A 26 -14.03 5.67 -0.13
CA ASN A 26 -15.39 5.38 -0.53
C ASN A 26 -15.58 5.47 -2.05
N ASP A 27 -15.25 6.61 -2.65
CA ASP A 27 -15.55 6.83 -4.08
C ASP A 27 -14.65 6.01 -5.00
N ILE A 28 -13.35 5.96 -4.73
CA ILE A 28 -12.40 5.30 -5.64
C ILE A 28 -12.27 3.81 -5.32
N TRP A 29 -11.99 3.46 -4.08
CA TRP A 29 -11.73 2.05 -3.73
C TRP A 29 -12.96 1.16 -3.88
N ASN A 30 -14.16 1.73 -3.85
CA ASN A 30 -15.42 0.98 -4.04
C ASN A 30 -15.91 0.93 -5.48
N ARG A 31 -15.19 1.55 -6.43
CA ARG A 31 -15.60 1.50 -7.82
C ARG A 31 -15.45 0.08 -8.37
N PRO A 32 -16.40 -0.38 -9.21
CA PRO A 32 -16.37 -1.74 -9.73
C PRO A 32 -15.38 -1.98 -10.87
N GLY A 33 -14.73 -0.91 -11.37
CA GLY A 33 -13.82 -1.02 -12.52
C GLY A 33 -12.57 -1.83 -12.26
N LEU A 34 -12.07 -1.83 -11.02
CA LEU A 34 -10.94 -2.66 -10.59
C LEU A 34 -11.29 -3.26 -9.23
N SER A 35 -10.80 -4.46 -8.98
CA SER A 35 -10.95 -5.08 -7.67
C SER A 35 -10.05 -4.39 -6.63
N ARG A 36 -10.32 -4.62 -5.35
CA ARG A 36 -9.44 -4.14 -4.29
C ARG A 36 -8.04 -4.75 -4.40
N ARG A 37 -7.96 -5.98 -4.84
CA ARG A 37 -6.71 -6.67 -5.10
C ARG A 37 -5.90 -5.94 -6.18
N GLU A 38 -6.53 -5.60 -7.29
CA GLU A 38 -5.87 -4.87 -8.38
C GLU A 38 -5.44 -3.47 -7.93
N ARG A 39 -6.27 -2.77 -7.15
CA ARG A 39 -5.92 -1.47 -6.62
C ARG A 39 -4.73 -1.55 -5.66
N SER A 40 -4.60 -2.63 -4.91
CA SER A 40 -3.44 -2.86 -4.05
C SER A 40 -2.14 -3.02 -4.85
N PHE A 41 -2.17 -3.72 -6.00
CA PHE A 41 -1.01 -3.80 -6.90
C PHE A 41 -0.56 -2.39 -7.32
N LEU A 42 -1.52 -1.55 -7.74
CA LEU A 42 -1.22 -0.19 -8.17
C LEU A 42 -0.63 0.65 -7.05
N CYS A 43 -1.20 0.56 -5.84
CA CYS A 43 -0.72 1.33 -4.71
C CYS A 43 0.72 0.97 -4.34
N ILE A 44 1.04 -0.31 -4.30
CA ILE A 44 2.41 -0.75 -4.00
C ILE A 44 3.38 -0.17 -5.04
N ALA A 45 3.04 -0.25 -6.31
CA ALA A 45 3.91 0.26 -7.38
C ALA A 45 4.08 1.78 -7.29
N MET A 46 3.00 2.52 -7.13
CA MET A 46 3.05 3.99 -7.09
C MET A 46 3.78 4.49 -5.84
N LEU A 47 3.55 3.89 -4.70
CA LEU A 47 4.21 4.30 -3.45
C LEU A 47 5.71 3.99 -3.49
N SER A 48 6.08 2.87 -4.10
CA SER A 48 7.49 2.52 -4.29
C SER A 48 8.17 3.53 -5.21
N ALA A 49 7.53 3.91 -6.31
CA ALA A 49 8.09 4.87 -7.26
C ALA A 49 8.25 6.26 -6.64
N GLN A 50 7.39 6.61 -5.69
CA GLN A 50 7.42 7.92 -5.01
C GLN A 50 8.24 7.92 -3.72
N ASN A 51 8.88 6.81 -3.36
CA ASN A 51 9.67 6.66 -2.14
C ASN A 51 8.85 6.94 -0.86
N ARG A 52 7.60 6.46 -0.83
CA ARG A 52 6.68 6.62 0.30
C ARG A 52 6.73 5.38 1.19
N SER A 53 7.83 5.17 1.89
CA SER A 53 8.11 3.94 2.64
C SER A 53 7.09 3.65 3.75
N THR A 54 6.65 4.68 4.47
CA THR A 54 5.67 4.50 5.55
C THR A 54 4.33 3.98 5.02
N GLU A 55 3.81 4.62 3.96
CA GLU A 55 2.55 4.22 3.33
C GLU A 55 2.70 2.89 2.60
N LEU A 56 3.87 2.63 2.01
CA LEU A 56 4.16 1.37 1.35
C LEU A 56 4.04 0.20 2.33
N ARG A 57 4.60 0.35 3.54
CA ARG A 57 4.50 -0.67 4.59
C ARG A 57 3.04 -0.99 4.89
N THR A 58 2.21 0.02 5.06
CA THR A 58 0.78 -0.14 5.30
C THR A 58 0.10 -0.89 4.15
N HIS A 59 0.43 -0.51 2.91
CA HIS A 59 -0.19 -1.12 1.73
C HIS A 59 0.28 -2.55 1.46
N VAL A 60 1.50 -2.92 1.82
CA VAL A 60 1.94 -4.32 1.77
C VAL A 60 1.05 -5.17 2.68
N GLY A 61 0.80 -4.69 3.90
CA GLY A 61 -0.11 -5.38 4.83
C GLY A 61 -1.53 -5.46 4.30
N ALA A 62 -2.04 -4.35 3.75
CA ALA A 62 -3.38 -4.31 3.17
C ALA A 62 -3.50 -5.24 1.95
N ALA A 63 -2.43 -5.36 1.15
CA ALA A 63 -2.41 -6.25 0.01
C ALA A 63 -2.57 -7.71 0.43
N LEU A 64 -1.91 -8.12 1.48
CA LEU A 64 -2.09 -9.46 2.05
C LEU A 64 -3.54 -9.68 2.47
N ASN A 65 -4.15 -8.68 3.10
CA ASN A 65 -5.56 -8.74 3.51
C ASN A 65 -6.50 -8.83 2.30
N ASN A 66 -6.11 -8.27 1.16
CA ASN A 66 -6.89 -8.30 -0.07
C ASN A 66 -6.57 -9.51 -0.95
N GLY A 67 -5.89 -10.52 -0.40
CA GLY A 67 -5.68 -11.78 -1.08
C GLY A 67 -4.45 -11.86 -1.97
N ILE A 68 -3.56 -10.87 -1.92
CA ILE A 68 -2.29 -10.92 -2.65
C ILE A 68 -1.34 -11.82 -1.86
N SER A 69 -0.75 -12.80 -2.53
CA SER A 69 0.15 -13.74 -1.88
C SER A 69 1.55 -13.16 -1.70
N LYS A 70 2.32 -13.78 -0.82
CA LYS A 70 3.74 -13.46 -0.61
C LYS A 70 4.52 -13.56 -1.92
N GLN A 71 4.24 -14.59 -2.72
CA GLN A 71 4.88 -14.81 -4.01
C GLN A 71 4.52 -13.71 -5.01
N GLU A 72 3.28 -13.24 -4.99
CA GLU A 72 2.87 -12.14 -5.85
C GLU A 72 3.53 -10.83 -5.44
N ILE A 73 3.69 -10.59 -4.15
CA ILE A 73 4.43 -9.41 -3.65
C ILE A 73 5.89 -9.47 -4.12
N GLN A 74 6.50 -10.64 -4.11
CA GLN A 74 7.83 -10.84 -4.66
C GLN A 74 7.89 -10.40 -6.13
N GLU A 75 6.93 -10.83 -6.95
CA GLU A 75 6.89 -10.47 -8.37
C GLU A 75 6.66 -8.98 -8.57
N ILE A 76 5.82 -8.35 -7.73
CA ILE A 76 5.61 -6.90 -7.79
C ILE A 76 6.93 -6.17 -7.57
N PHE A 77 7.71 -6.53 -6.56
CA PHE A 77 8.95 -5.83 -6.26
C PHE A 77 10.07 -6.15 -7.26
N LEU A 78 10.06 -7.31 -7.90
CA LEU A 78 10.94 -7.58 -9.02
C LEU A 78 10.65 -6.63 -10.19
N GLN A 79 9.38 -6.47 -10.52
CA GLN A 79 8.94 -5.53 -11.57
C GLN A 79 9.35 -4.09 -11.23
N ILE A 80 9.14 -3.69 -9.98
CA ILE A 80 9.50 -2.36 -9.50
C ILE A 80 11.00 -2.13 -9.60
N ALA A 81 11.82 -3.12 -9.26
CA ALA A 81 13.27 -3.01 -9.36
C ALA A 81 13.72 -2.73 -10.79
N VAL A 82 13.04 -3.32 -11.79
CA VAL A 82 13.36 -3.12 -13.21
C VAL A 82 12.95 -1.73 -13.68
N TYR A 83 11.75 -1.26 -13.33
CA TYR A 83 11.19 -0.02 -13.86
C TYR A 83 11.45 1.22 -13.02
N CYS A 84 11.65 1.04 -11.69
CA CYS A 84 11.86 2.16 -10.76
C CYS A 84 13.29 2.21 -10.21
N GLY A 85 14.10 1.22 -10.54
CA GLY A 85 15.49 1.14 -10.11
C GLY A 85 15.72 0.17 -8.95
N VAL A 86 16.92 -0.39 -8.90
CA VAL A 86 17.32 -1.36 -7.88
C VAL A 86 17.10 -0.84 -6.45
N PRO A 87 17.40 0.43 -6.11
CA PRO A 87 17.15 0.93 -4.75
C PRO A 87 15.69 0.83 -4.32
N ALA A 88 14.74 1.08 -5.23
CA ALA A 88 13.31 0.92 -4.91
C ALA A 88 12.98 -0.54 -4.62
N GLY A 89 13.57 -1.46 -5.36
CA GLY A 89 13.43 -2.90 -5.10
C GLY A 89 14.00 -3.31 -3.75
N VAL A 90 15.19 -2.82 -3.41
CA VAL A 90 15.84 -3.10 -2.12
C VAL A 90 14.93 -2.65 -0.98
N GLU A 91 14.43 -1.42 -1.05
CA GLU A 91 13.54 -0.90 -0.02
C GLU A 91 12.24 -1.70 0.08
N GLY A 92 11.66 -2.07 -1.06
CA GLY A 92 10.43 -2.86 -1.10
C GLY A 92 10.59 -4.23 -0.46
N PHE A 93 11.66 -4.94 -0.80
CA PHE A 93 11.95 -6.26 -0.21
C PHE A 93 12.22 -6.14 1.29
N ARG A 94 12.90 -5.11 1.73
CA ARG A 94 13.14 -4.86 3.15
C ARG A 94 11.82 -4.66 3.90
N ILE A 95 10.96 -3.80 3.39
CA ILE A 95 9.65 -3.50 3.98
C ILE A 95 8.79 -4.75 4.02
N ALA A 96 8.71 -5.49 2.92
CA ALA A 96 7.91 -6.70 2.84
C ALA A 96 8.40 -7.76 3.83
N THR A 97 9.72 -7.93 3.94
CA THR A 97 10.31 -8.87 4.90
C THR A 97 9.87 -8.54 6.33
N ASP A 98 9.91 -7.25 6.69
CA ASP A 98 9.49 -6.82 8.02
C ASP A 98 8.00 -7.10 8.27
N VAL A 99 7.16 -6.80 7.28
CA VAL A 99 5.71 -7.05 7.39
C VAL A 99 5.43 -8.55 7.54
N PHE A 100 6.12 -9.39 6.78
CA PHE A 100 5.95 -10.85 6.87
C PHE A 100 6.34 -11.36 8.26
N LYS A 101 7.45 -10.86 8.81
CA LYS A 101 7.88 -11.23 10.17
C LYS A 101 6.85 -10.82 11.21
N GLU A 102 6.32 -9.61 11.11
CA GLU A 102 5.29 -9.13 12.03
C GLU A 102 4.03 -9.98 11.99
N ARG A 103 3.71 -10.54 10.84
CA ARG A 103 2.53 -11.38 10.65
C ARG A 103 2.80 -12.87 10.86
N GLY A 104 4.04 -13.25 11.08
CA GLY A 104 4.42 -14.66 11.28
C GLY A 104 4.29 -15.51 10.01
N ILE A 105 4.54 -14.93 8.87
CA ILE A 105 4.43 -15.65 7.60
C ILE A 105 5.72 -15.64 6.78
#